data_cec4538950f61e797b554ffc06ae8ef4
#
_entry.id   cec4538950f61e797b554ffc06ae8ef4
#
_cell.length_a   1.000
_cell.length_b   1.000
_cell.length_c   1.000
_cell.angle_alpha   90.00
_cell.angle_beta   90.00
_cell.angle_gamma   90.00
#
_symmetry.space_group_name_H-M   'P 1'
#
loop_
_entity.id
_entity.type
_entity.pdbx_description
1 polymer ?
#
loop_
_entity_poly.entity_id
_entity_poly.type
_entity_poly.pdbx_seq_one_letter_code
_entity_poly.pdbx_strand_id
1 'polypeptide(L)'
;MYPPEEKVRLGLDLKGGVHMVLRVQTDDALRIETETSLERVREILEVRSIGVGAMTMESPTRFRIEGVSPAQDAEFRAITDEQLLVVYRRESSAGGRYAFEMRPNMAVSLREESVRQALQTIERRVNELGVNEPIVAPHGVGGDQILVQLPGVSDVARAKEIIRSTALLELKLVEQGPAISRETLLQANGGRLPDGMEVVPGTDDTLTPGAAPQSVFYLVRRVAAITGRDLRTARSTLDEYNQPAVSFLLNGDGARKFGNITSQNIGRQLAIILDGRVYSAPVIESRITDEGRITGYFSQEEAADLGLVLRSGALPASLTYLEERRVGPTLGADSVRAGILA
;
A
#
# COMPACT_ATOMS: atom_id res chain seq x y z
N MET A 1 22.36 -49.58 -3.52
CA MET A 1 22.97 -48.28 -3.74
C MET A 1 21.80 -47.29 -3.93
N TYR A 2 21.42 -46.52 -2.91
CA TYR A 2 20.35 -45.52 -3.03
C TYR A 2 20.92 -44.33 -3.81
N PRO A 3 20.24 -43.81 -4.83
CA PRO A 3 20.67 -42.56 -5.47
C PRO A 3 20.53 -41.40 -4.47
N PRO A 4 21.48 -40.45 -4.46
CA PRO A 4 21.39 -39.32 -3.57
C PRO A 4 20.11 -38.51 -3.88
N GLU A 5 19.31 -38.21 -2.87
CA GLU A 5 18.08 -37.40 -2.97
C GLU A 5 18.37 -35.93 -3.25
N GLU A 6 19.62 -35.52 -3.37
CA GLU A 6 19.97 -34.15 -3.74
C GLU A 6 19.79 -33.96 -5.25
N LYS A 7 18.61 -33.48 -5.63
CA LYS A 7 18.38 -32.97 -6.99
C LYS A 7 19.36 -31.85 -7.26
N VAL A 8 20.15 -31.98 -8.32
CA VAL A 8 21.04 -30.90 -8.80
C VAL A 8 20.24 -29.63 -8.96
N ARG A 9 20.65 -28.57 -8.26
CA ARG A 9 20.01 -27.24 -8.34
C ARG A 9 20.30 -26.65 -9.70
N LEU A 10 19.31 -26.69 -10.59
CA LEU A 10 19.42 -26.17 -11.94
C LEU A 10 19.07 -24.67 -11.89
N GLY A 11 20.06 -23.80 -12.11
CA GLY A 11 19.89 -22.36 -12.14
C GLY A 11 19.02 -21.84 -13.31
N LEU A 12 18.89 -20.53 -13.39
CA LEU A 12 18.11 -19.81 -14.41
C LEU A 12 18.50 -20.21 -15.84
N ASP A 13 19.80 -20.47 -16.08
CA ASP A 13 20.33 -20.82 -17.40
C ASP A 13 19.84 -22.19 -17.91
N LEU A 14 19.46 -23.10 -17.01
CA LEU A 14 19.04 -24.46 -17.35
C LEU A 14 17.50 -24.62 -17.35
N LYS A 15 16.80 -23.92 -16.48
CA LYS A 15 15.33 -23.96 -16.37
C LYS A 15 14.63 -22.88 -17.23
N GLY A 16 15.37 -21.88 -17.70
CA GLY A 16 14.78 -20.65 -18.20
C GLY A 16 14.16 -19.84 -17.07
N GLY A 17 13.52 -18.72 -17.40
CA GLY A 17 12.84 -17.89 -16.43
C GLY A 17 13.16 -16.41 -16.59
N VAL A 18 13.07 -15.63 -15.50
CA VAL A 18 13.33 -14.19 -15.53
C VAL A 18 14.32 -13.77 -14.45
N HIS A 19 15.20 -12.85 -14.84
CA HIS A 19 16.12 -12.12 -13.97
C HIS A 19 15.71 -10.66 -13.99
N MET A 20 15.52 -10.06 -12.82
CA MET A 20 15.09 -8.68 -12.67
C MET A 20 15.92 -7.99 -11.60
N VAL A 21 16.22 -6.71 -11.82
CA VAL A 21 16.74 -5.81 -10.80
C VAL A 21 15.71 -4.72 -10.56
N LEU A 22 15.27 -4.61 -9.32
CA LEU A 22 14.24 -3.67 -8.88
C LEU A 22 14.89 -2.62 -7.99
N ARG A 23 14.48 -1.35 -8.14
CA ARG A 23 14.81 -0.28 -7.21
C ARG A 23 13.60 0.03 -6.34
N VAL A 24 13.82 0.09 -5.04
CA VAL A 24 12.84 0.57 -4.06
C VAL A 24 12.87 2.09 -4.05
N GLN A 25 11.73 2.72 -4.30
CA GLN A 25 11.58 4.19 -4.27
C GLN A 25 11.46 4.66 -2.81
N THR A 26 12.59 4.66 -2.10
CA THR A 26 12.63 4.92 -0.65
C THR A 26 12.10 6.30 -0.26
N ASP A 27 12.08 7.27 -1.17
CA ASP A 27 11.47 8.58 -0.93
C ASP A 27 9.95 8.51 -0.79
N ASP A 28 9.28 7.50 -1.36
CA ASP A 28 7.86 7.24 -1.11
C ASP A 28 7.60 6.90 0.36
N ALA A 29 8.46 6.08 0.98
CA ALA A 29 8.34 5.74 2.38
C ALA A 29 8.56 6.96 3.30
N LEU A 30 9.52 7.82 2.97
CA LEU A 30 9.73 9.07 3.70
C LEU A 30 8.53 10.00 3.57
N ARG A 31 7.94 10.10 2.39
CA ARG A 31 6.74 10.89 2.14
C ARG A 31 5.55 10.37 2.94
N ILE A 32 5.30 9.06 2.92
CA ILE A 32 4.20 8.43 3.67
C ILE A 32 4.37 8.68 5.18
N GLU A 33 5.60 8.54 5.72
CA GLU A 33 5.87 8.85 7.14
C GLU A 33 5.60 10.32 7.45
N THR A 34 6.01 11.23 6.56
CA THR A 34 5.80 12.67 6.73
C THR A 34 4.31 13.03 6.67
N GLU A 35 3.55 12.48 5.72
CA GLU A 35 2.09 12.65 5.63
C GLU A 35 1.39 12.10 6.87
N THR A 36 1.76 10.89 7.32
CA THR A 36 1.18 10.26 8.51
C THR A 36 1.46 11.08 9.78
N SER A 37 2.67 11.60 9.92
CA SER A 37 3.05 12.46 11.04
C SER A 37 2.27 13.78 11.04
N LEU A 38 2.11 14.37 9.85
CA LEU A 38 1.34 15.61 9.65
C LEU A 38 -0.13 15.43 10.03
N GLU A 39 -0.76 14.34 9.56
CA GLU A 39 -2.17 14.04 9.86
C GLU A 39 -2.37 13.73 11.35
N ARG A 40 -1.47 12.98 11.96
CA ARG A 40 -1.52 12.71 13.42
C ARG A 40 -1.48 13.99 14.24
N VAL A 41 -0.60 14.91 13.89
CA VAL A 41 -0.54 16.22 14.56
C VAL A 41 -1.81 17.02 14.32
N ARG A 42 -2.35 17.01 13.10
CA ARG A 42 -3.61 17.67 12.76
C ARG A 42 -4.75 17.19 13.65
N GLU A 43 -4.95 15.87 13.76
CA GLU A 43 -6.00 15.29 14.60
C GLU A 43 -5.86 15.70 16.07
N ILE A 44 -4.63 15.72 16.61
CA ILE A 44 -4.39 16.12 18.00
C ILE A 44 -4.69 17.61 18.18
N LEU A 45 -4.27 18.46 17.27
CA LEU A 45 -4.54 19.91 17.32
C LEU A 45 -6.05 20.21 17.25
N GLU A 46 -6.79 19.49 16.39
CA GLU A 46 -8.25 19.60 16.29
C GLU A 46 -8.94 19.19 17.60
N VAL A 47 -8.57 18.04 18.17
CA VAL A 47 -9.11 17.56 19.48
C VAL A 47 -8.82 18.55 20.61
N ARG A 48 -7.67 19.21 20.57
CA ARG A 48 -7.27 20.23 21.57
C ARG A 48 -7.79 21.61 21.25
N SER A 49 -8.54 21.78 20.16
CA SER A 49 -9.07 23.08 19.68
C SER A 49 -7.97 24.12 19.45
N ILE A 50 -6.79 23.69 19.00
CA ILE A 50 -5.70 24.57 18.62
C ILE A 50 -5.85 24.92 17.14
N GLY A 51 -6.19 26.18 16.89
CA GLY A 51 -6.33 26.69 15.52
C GLY A 51 -4.99 26.86 14.84
N VAL A 52 -4.84 26.27 13.66
CA VAL A 52 -3.71 26.48 12.75
C VAL A 52 -4.21 26.94 11.39
N GLY A 53 -3.42 27.72 10.66
CA GLY A 53 -3.81 28.21 9.32
C GLY A 53 -3.58 27.14 8.26
N ALA A 54 -2.36 26.90 7.87
CA ALA A 54 -2.01 25.91 6.84
C ALA A 54 -1.02 24.87 7.35
N MET A 55 -1.23 23.62 6.93
CA MET A 55 -0.30 22.53 7.16
C MET A 55 0.09 21.96 5.79
N THR A 56 1.35 22.18 5.37
CA THR A 56 1.80 21.90 4.01
C THR A 56 3.08 21.04 4.02
N MET A 57 3.08 19.96 3.29
CA MET A 57 4.29 19.19 3.02
C MET A 57 5.09 19.88 1.91
N GLU A 58 6.39 20.16 2.14
CA GLU A 58 7.30 20.81 1.21
C GLU A 58 8.17 19.81 0.44
N SER A 59 8.51 18.71 1.11
CA SER A 59 9.31 17.62 0.53
C SER A 59 9.00 16.31 1.25
N PRO A 60 9.48 15.15 0.77
CA PRO A 60 9.31 13.87 1.47
C PRO A 60 9.81 13.87 2.93
N THR A 61 10.69 14.82 3.30
CA THR A 61 11.29 14.89 4.65
C THR A 61 10.95 16.16 5.39
N ARG A 62 10.14 17.06 4.80
CA ARG A 62 9.89 18.39 5.38
C ARG A 62 8.46 18.83 5.22
N PHE A 63 7.91 19.39 6.29
CA PHE A 63 6.60 20.04 6.27
C PHE A 63 6.58 21.30 7.11
N ARG A 64 5.57 22.13 6.87
CA ARG A 64 5.36 23.43 7.54
C ARG A 64 3.97 23.51 8.12
N ILE A 65 3.90 24.15 9.30
CA ILE A 65 2.65 24.52 9.97
C ILE A 65 2.68 26.02 10.18
N GLU A 66 1.63 26.73 9.74
CA GLU A 66 1.51 28.18 9.82
C GLU A 66 0.24 28.60 10.55
N GLY A 67 0.21 29.83 11.02
CA GLY A 67 -0.99 30.42 11.62
C GLY A 67 -1.23 30.03 13.09
N VAL A 68 -0.22 29.55 13.79
CA VAL A 68 -0.31 29.28 15.22
C VAL A 68 -0.44 30.61 15.97
N SER A 69 -1.51 30.78 16.76
CA SER A 69 -1.73 32.01 17.53
C SER A 69 -0.72 32.12 18.68
N PRO A 70 -0.26 33.33 19.04
CA PRO A 70 0.65 33.51 20.19
C PRO A 70 0.09 32.97 21.51
N ALA A 71 -1.23 32.99 21.69
CA ALA A 71 -1.90 32.50 22.89
C ALA A 71 -1.83 30.97 23.02
N GLN A 72 -1.75 30.24 21.90
CA GLN A 72 -1.71 28.76 21.85
C GLN A 72 -0.31 28.21 21.56
N ASP A 73 0.69 29.08 21.40
CA ASP A 73 2.03 28.71 20.97
C ASP A 73 2.72 27.73 21.94
N ALA A 74 2.56 27.94 23.24
CA ALA A 74 3.17 27.06 24.25
C ALA A 74 2.58 25.63 24.21
N GLU A 75 1.25 25.54 24.08
CA GLU A 75 0.57 24.24 24.00
C GLU A 75 0.87 23.54 22.66
N PHE A 76 0.88 24.27 21.57
CA PHE A 76 1.30 23.77 20.25
C PHE A 76 2.70 23.17 20.29
N ARG A 77 3.66 23.88 20.91
CA ARG A 77 5.03 23.38 21.06
C ARG A 77 5.08 22.10 21.89
N ALA A 78 4.37 22.05 23.01
CA ALA A 78 4.33 20.86 23.85
C ALA A 78 3.84 19.64 23.09
N ILE A 79 2.76 19.77 22.31
CA ILE A 79 2.21 18.68 21.48
C ILE A 79 3.21 18.26 20.38
N THR A 80 3.76 19.22 19.65
CA THR A 80 4.70 18.91 18.56
C THR A 80 6.01 18.35 19.08
N ASP A 81 6.45 18.74 20.28
CA ASP A 81 7.64 18.18 20.92
C ASP A 81 7.42 16.71 21.28
N GLU A 82 6.28 16.38 21.84
CA GLU A 82 5.91 15.01 22.19
C GLU A 82 5.77 14.11 20.93
N GLN A 83 5.10 14.61 19.91
CA GLN A 83 4.73 13.81 18.74
C GLN A 83 5.80 13.73 17.66
N LEU A 84 6.62 14.74 17.50
CA LEU A 84 7.48 14.90 16.33
C LEU A 84 8.97 14.86 16.61
N LEU A 85 9.47 15.34 17.78
CA LEU A 85 10.90 15.57 17.97
C LEU A 85 11.77 14.29 18.00
N VAL A 86 11.19 13.13 18.10
CA VAL A 86 11.93 11.86 17.92
C VAL A 86 12.39 11.74 16.46
N VAL A 87 11.51 12.05 15.51
CA VAL A 87 11.74 11.85 14.07
C VAL A 87 12.19 13.14 13.38
N TYR A 88 11.65 14.29 13.80
CA TYR A 88 11.88 15.59 13.16
C TYR A 88 12.68 16.54 14.04
N ARG A 89 13.32 17.49 13.40
CA ARG A 89 13.88 18.68 14.04
C ARG A 89 12.95 19.85 13.75
N ARG A 90 12.56 20.58 14.79
CA ARG A 90 11.76 21.80 14.63
C ARG A 90 12.64 22.99 14.31
N GLU A 91 12.29 23.71 13.28
CA GLU A 91 12.82 25.03 12.96
C GLU A 91 11.71 26.05 13.21
N SER A 92 11.92 26.96 14.14
CA SER A 92 10.96 28.02 14.43
C SER A 92 11.29 29.27 13.62
N SER A 93 10.29 29.88 13.03
CA SER A 93 10.38 31.21 12.45
C SER A 93 9.41 32.17 13.14
N ALA A 94 9.65 33.46 13.04
CA ALA A 94 8.78 34.46 13.65
C ALA A 94 7.34 34.38 13.09
N GLY A 95 6.36 34.74 13.93
CA GLY A 95 4.97 34.89 13.48
C GLY A 95 4.14 33.61 13.41
N GLY A 96 4.34 32.67 14.32
CA GLY A 96 3.51 31.45 14.40
C GLY A 96 3.71 30.49 13.24
N ARG A 97 4.89 30.49 12.64
CA ARG A 97 5.30 29.57 11.56
C ARG A 97 6.34 28.60 12.08
N TYR A 98 6.17 27.33 11.77
CA TYR A 98 7.06 26.25 12.18
C TYR A 98 7.35 25.34 10.99
N ALA A 99 8.62 25.02 10.78
CA ALA A 99 9.04 23.97 9.85
C ALA A 99 9.57 22.77 10.65
N PHE A 100 9.26 21.59 10.15
CA PHE A 100 9.72 20.33 10.70
C PHE A 100 10.48 19.58 9.62
N GLU A 101 11.73 19.26 9.89
CA GLU A 101 12.60 18.53 8.98
C GLU A 101 13.01 17.20 9.61
N MET A 102 12.85 16.11 8.87
CA MET A 102 13.23 14.78 9.33
C MET A 102 14.74 14.76 9.65
N ARG A 103 15.10 14.18 10.77
CA ARG A 103 16.50 14.02 11.17
C ARG A 103 17.22 13.12 10.16
N PRO A 104 18.44 13.47 9.69
CA PRO A 104 19.14 12.69 8.67
C PRO A 104 19.33 11.22 9.03
N ASN A 105 19.64 10.93 10.30
CA ASN A 105 19.76 9.55 10.79
C ASN A 105 18.43 8.78 10.69
N MET A 106 17.29 9.43 10.95
CA MET A 106 15.97 8.81 10.83
C MET A 106 15.62 8.57 9.36
N ALA A 107 15.95 9.52 8.47
CA ALA A 107 15.75 9.34 7.03
C ALA A 107 16.55 8.14 6.49
N VAL A 108 17.81 7.99 6.90
CA VAL A 108 18.65 6.84 6.53
C VAL A 108 18.02 5.54 7.08
N SER A 109 17.69 5.50 8.35
CA SER A 109 17.09 4.32 8.99
C SER A 109 15.78 3.91 8.33
N LEU A 110 14.91 4.86 7.99
CA LEU A 110 13.65 4.60 7.29
C LEU A 110 13.86 4.04 5.87
N ARG A 111 14.85 4.57 5.13
CA ARG A 111 15.20 4.02 3.81
C ARG A 111 15.67 2.58 3.91
N GLU A 112 16.60 2.28 4.81
CA GLU A 112 17.11 0.92 5.03
C GLU A 112 16.01 -0.04 5.48
N GLU A 113 15.13 0.39 6.38
CA GLU A 113 14.00 -0.40 6.84
C GLU A 113 13.02 -0.69 5.70
N SER A 114 12.74 0.32 4.85
CA SER A 114 11.87 0.16 3.68
C SER A 114 12.41 -0.85 2.68
N VAL A 115 13.71 -0.83 2.40
CA VAL A 115 14.33 -1.83 1.51
C VAL A 115 14.25 -3.23 2.14
N ARG A 116 14.53 -3.35 3.41
CA ARG A 116 14.47 -4.62 4.16
C ARG A 116 13.04 -5.19 4.16
N GLN A 117 12.04 -4.37 4.41
CA GLN A 117 10.63 -4.76 4.36
C GLN A 117 10.18 -5.13 2.93
N ALA A 118 10.62 -4.36 1.91
CA ALA A 118 10.34 -4.67 0.51
C ALA A 118 10.92 -6.04 0.12
N LEU A 119 12.17 -6.32 0.50
CA LEU A 119 12.81 -7.60 0.24
C LEU A 119 12.01 -8.76 0.85
N GLN A 120 11.64 -8.67 2.13
CA GLN A 120 10.83 -9.69 2.81
C GLN A 120 9.45 -9.87 2.17
N THR A 121 8.83 -8.79 1.71
CA THR A 121 7.52 -8.84 1.04
C THR A 121 7.63 -9.51 -0.32
N ILE A 122 8.67 -9.18 -1.10
CA ILE A 122 8.97 -9.83 -2.39
C ILE A 122 9.25 -11.32 -2.19
N GLU A 123 10.07 -11.70 -1.21
CA GLU A 123 10.33 -13.11 -0.89
C GLU A 123 9.04 -13.88 -0.59
N ARG A 124 8.16 -13.32 0.24
CA ARG A 124 6.85 -13.95 0.53
C ARG A 124 6.01 -14.11 -0.72
N ARG A 125 5.91 -13.09 -1.57
CA ARG A 125 5.14 -13.13 -2.83
C ARG A 125 5.66 -14.18 -3.78
N VAL A 126 6.97 -14.25 -3.94
CA VAL A 126 7.62 -15.23 -4.80
C VAL A 126 7.44 -16.67 -4.30
N ASN A 127 7.49 -16.87 -2.98
CA ASN A 127 7.21 -18.15 -2.36
C ASN A 127 5.75 -18.57 -2.55
N GLU A 128 4.80 -17.64 -2.39
CA GLU A 128 3.36 -17.85 -2.61
C GLU A 128 3.02 -18.13 -4.09
N LEU A 129 3.81 -17.61 -5.03
CA LEU A 129 3.71 -17.96 -6.46
C LEU A 129 4.10 -19.40 -6.75
N GLY A 130 4.70 -20.11 -5.80
CA GLY A 130 5.14 -21.49 -5.97
C GLY A 130 6.35 -21.65 -6.90
N VAL A 131 7.15 -20.60 -7.06
CA VAL A 131 8.39 -20.66 -7.83
C VAL A 131 9.40 -21.55 -7.12
N ASN A 132 9.95 -22.53 -7.84
CA ASN A 132 10.96 -23.40 -7.29
C ASN A 132 12.33 -22.68 -7.25
N GLU A 133 12.93 -22.61 -6.06
CA GLU A 133 14.28 -22.07 -5.84
C GLU A 133 14.47 -20.63 -6.35
N PRO A 134 13.61 -19.70 -5.96
CA PRO A 134 13.78 -18.31 -6.33
C PRO A 134 14.99 -17.70 -5.63
N ILE A 135 15.60 -16.68 -6.23
CA ILE A 135 16.62 -15.87 -5.57
C ILE A 135 16.06 -14.47 -5.40
N VAL A 136 16.00 -14.02 -4.15
CA VAL A 136 15.68 -12.63 -3.79
C VAL A 136 16.77 -12.13 -2.86
N ALA A 137 17.53 -11.13 -3.29
CA ALA A 137 18.70 -10.67 -2.55
C ALA A 137 18.93 -9.16 -2.73
N PRO A 138 19.57 -8.48 -1.76
CA PRO A 138 20.06 -7.12 -1.97
C PRO A 138 21.02 -7.06 -3.17
N HIS A 139 20.94 -5.97 -3.95
CA HIS A 139 21.77 -5.77 -5.14
C HIS A 139 22.33 -4.37 -5.20
N GLY A 140 23.52 -4.23 -5.84
CA GLY A 140 24.17 -2.93 -6.04
C GLY A 140 24.78 -2.31 -4.78
N VAL A 141 25.50 -1.21 -4.98
CA VAL A 141 26.24 -0.51 -3.91
C VAL A 141 25.37 0.51 -3.17
N GLY A 142 24.26 0.94 -3.79
CA GLY A 142 23.38 1.99 -3.24
C GLY A 142 22.44 1.51 -2.13
N GLY A 143 22.32 0.19 -1.92
CA GLY A 143 21.50 -0.38 -0.87
C GLY A 143 19.98 -0.28 -1.10
N ASP A 144 19.55 0.27 -2.26
CA ASP A 144 18.14 0.49 -2.61
C ASP A 144 17.64 -0.48 -3.70
N GLN A 145 18.45 -1.47 -4.09
CA GLN A 145 18.15 -2.40 -5.16
C GLN A 145 17.96 -3.81 -4.66
N ILE A 146 17.08 -4.55 -5.31
CA ILE A 146 16.75 -5.95 -5.03
C ILE A 146 16.87 -6.75 -6.33
N LEU A 147 17.69 -7.80 -6.29
CA LEU A 147 17.77 -8.81 -7.33
C LEU A 147 16.66 -9.84 -7.11
N VAL A 148 15.93 -10.16 -8.18
CA VAL A 148 14.93 -11.22 -8.20
C VAL A 148 15.17 -12.13 -9.38
N GLN A 149 15.37 -13.43 -9.12
CA GLN A 149 15.48 -14.46 -10.14
C GLN A 149 14.40 -15.52 -9.92
N LEU A 150 13.63 -15.80 -10.96
CA LEU A 150 12.50 -16.72 -10.93
C LEU A 150 12.72 -17.82 -11.97
N PRO A 151 13.39 -18.92 -11.61
CA PRO A 151 13.61 -20.03 -12.52
C PRO A 151 12.29 -20.75 -12.84
N GLY A 152 12.09 -21.12 -14.12
CA GLY A 152 10.94 -21.91 -14.56
C GLY A 152 9.59 -21.19 -14.57
N VAL A 153 9.55 -19.89 -14.36
CA VAL A 153 8.31 -19.11 -14.45
C VAL A 153 7.89 -19.01 -15.91
N SER A 154 6.68 -19.49 -16.22
CA SER A 154 6.07 -19.41 -17.55
C SER A 154 5.36 -18.08 -17.80
N ASP A 155 4.63 -17.58 -16.83
CA ASP A 155 3.93 -16.29 -16.88
C ASP A 155 4.72 -15.19 -16.15
N VAL A 156 5.65 -14.60 -16.89
CA VAL A 156 6.49 -13.51 -16.40
C VAL A 156 5.67 -12.23 -16.17
N ALA A 157 4.63 -11.99 -16.95
CA ALA A 157 3.81 -10.77 -16.82
C ALA A 157 3.05 -10.79 -15.51
N ARG A 158 2.36 -11.87 -15.19
CA ARG A 158 1.66 -12.07 -13.91
C ARG A 158 2.62 -11.99 -12.72
N ALA A 159 3.77 -12.67 -12.79
CA ALA A 159 4.76 -12.62 -11.70
C ALA A 159 5.22 -11.18 -11.44
N LYS A 160 5.46 -10.39 -12.47
CA LYS A 160 5.82 -8.98 -12.36
C LYS A 160 4.73 -8.15 -11.70
N GLU A 161 3.48 -8.31 -12.11
CA GLU A 161 2.35 -7.58 -11.51
C GLU A 161 2.21 -7.91 -10.02
N ILE A 162 2.30 -9.17 -9.64
CA ILE A 162 2.25 -9.60 -8.24
C ILE A 162 3.42 -9.01 -7.43
N ILE A 163 4.64 -9.04 -7.96
CA ILE A 163 5.81 -8.50 -7.26
C ILE A 163 5.72 -6.99 -7.08
N ARG A 164 5.26 -6.26 -8.08
CA ARG A 164 5.27 -4.79 -8.07
C ARG A 164 4.04 -4.17 -7.40
N SER A 165 2.92 -4.89 -7.28
CA SER A 165 1.70 -4.38 -6.64
C SER A 165 2.04 -3.82 -5.26
N THR A 166 1.69 -2.58 -4.97
CA THR A 166 1.93 -1.99 -3.66
C THR A 166 1.05 -2.63 -2.60
N ALA A 167 -0.11 -3.20 -3.01
CA ALA A 167 -1.11 -3.79 -2.12
C ALA A 167 -1.53 -2.84 -1.00
N LEU A 168 -1.56 -1.55 -1.31
CA LEU A 168 -1.97 -0.54 -0.36
C LEU A 168 -3.49 -0.61 -0.20
N LEU A 169 -3.92 -1.45 0.74
CA LEU A 169 -5.33 -1.53 1.14
C LEU A 169 -5.62 -0.45 2.17
N GLU A 170 -6.65 0.35 1.90
CA GLU A 170 -7.18 1.36 2.80
C GLU A 170 -8.71 1.25 2.83
N LEU A 171 -9.28 1.23 4.02
CA LEU A 171 -10.73 1.34 4.21
C LEU A 171 -11.02 2.76 4.71
N LYS A 172 -11.74 3.56 3.93
CA LYS A 172 -12.03 4.97 4.24
C LYS A 172 -13.52 5.25 4.23
N LEU A 173 -13.99 6.04 5.19
CA LEU A 173 -15.38 6.48 5.22
C LEU A 173 -15.67 7.41 4.04
N VAL A 174 -16.78 7.12 3.34
CA VAL A 174 -17.26 7.97 2.26
C VAL A 174 -18.10 9.10 2.84
N GLU A 175 -17.78 10.33 2.44
CA GLU A 175 -18.59 11.51 2.76
C GLU A 175 -19.55 11.85 1.63
N GLN A 176 -19.12 11.72 0.36
CA GLN A 176 -19.95 11.94 -0.82
C GLN A 176 -19.51 11.03 -1.97
N GLY A 177 -20.43 10.62 -2.81
CA GLY A 177 -20.19 9.82 -3.99
C GLY A 177 -21.17 8.65 -4.10
N PRO A 178 -21.13 7.89 -5.21
CA PRO A 178 -20.28 8.12 -6.40
C PRO A 178 -20.68 9.37 -7.19
N ALA A 179 -19.71 10.06 -7.78
CA ALA A 179 -19.93 11.20 -8.67
C ALA A 179 -19.23 10.98 -10.02
N ILE A 180 -19.79 11.49 -11.09
CA ILE A 180 -19.28 11.31 -12.45
C ILE A 180 -17.97 12.07 -12.73
N SER A 181 -17.66 13.09 -11.94
CA SER A 181 -16.41 13.83 -12.06
C SER A 181 -15.93 14.36 -10.71
N ARG A 182 -14.64 14.61 -10.62
CA ARG A 182 -14.02 15.28 -9.47
C ARG A 182 -14.59 16.68 -9.24
N GLU A 183 -14.83 17.39 -10.32
CA GLU A 183 -15.36 18.77 -10.32
C GLU A 183 -16.74 18.82 -9.67
N THR A 184 -17.58 17.82 -9.91
CA THR A 184 -18.91 17.72 -9.26
C THR A 184 -18.78 17.68 -7.74
N LEU A 185 -17.86 16.89 -7.20
CA LEU A 185 -17.62 16.83 -5.76
C LEU A 185 -17.04 18.12 -5.20
N LEU A 186 -16.13 18.77 -5.92
CA LEU A 186 -15.58 20.07 -5.51
C LEU A 186 -16.65 21.17 -5.52
N GLN A 187 -17.49 21.24 -6.56
CA GLN A 187 -18.59 22.23 -6.64
C GLN A 187 -19.59 22.06 -5.49
N ALA A 188 -19.94 20.82 -5.15
CA ALA A 188 -20.82 20.53 -4.00
C ALA A 188 -20.23 21.02 -2.66
N ASN A 189 -18.92 21.23 -2.60
CA ASN A 189 -18.19 21.69 -1.41
C ASN A 189 -17.62 23.12 -1.57
N GLY A 190 -18.29 23.98 -2.34
CA GLY A 190 -17.88 25.38 -2.52
C GLY A 190 -16.64 25.59 -3.38
N GLY A 191 -16.32 24.65 -4.27
CA GLY A 191 -15.20 24.72 -5.21
C GLY A 191 -13.84 24.37 -4.58
N ARG A 192 -13.81 23.90 -3.33
CA ARG A 192 -12.59 23.53 -2.60
C ARG A 192 -12.74 22.14 -2.00
N LEU A 193 -11.61 21.47 -1.86
CA LEU A 193 -11.56 20.21 -1.11
C LEU A 193 -11.67 20.53 0.39
N PRO A 194 -12.64 19.93 1.12
CA PRO A 194 -12.72 20.12 2.57
C PRO A 194 -11.47 19.56 3.27
N ASP A 195 -11.10 20.17 4.38
CA ASP A 195 -9.96 19.73 5.18
C ASP A 195 -10.16 18.28 5.66
N GLY A 196 -9.09 17.51 5.69
CA GLY A 196 -9.14 16.09 6.08
C GLY A 196 -9.82 15.15 5.08
N MET A 197 -10.20 15.66 3.89
CA MET A 197 -10.81 14.86 2.82
C MET A 197 -9.90 14.70 1.62
N GLU A 198 -10.20 13.71 0.80
CA GLU A 198 -9.56 13.48 -0.51
C GLU A 198 -10.57 12.94 -1.51
N VAL A 199 -10.30 13.14 -2.80
CA VAL A 199 -11.09 12.58 -3.89
C VAL A 199 -10.36 11.42 -4.49
N VAL A 200 -10.98 10.23 -4.44
CA VAL A 200 -10.42 8.98 -4.93
C VAL A 200 -11.23 8.50 -6.14
N PRO A 201 -10.57 8.15 -7.26
CA PRO A 201 -11.24 7.54 -8.41
C PRO A 201 -11.66 6.11 -8.09
N GLY A 202 -12.73 5.65 -8.72
CA GLY A 202 -13.23 4.29 -8.60
C GLY A 202 -13.98 3.86 -9.84
N THR A 203 -14.58 2.69 -9.77
CA THR A 203 -15.52 2.18 -10.75
C THR A 203 -16.84 1.92 -10.05
N ASP A 204 -17.94 2.31 -10.66
CA ASP A 204 -19.29 1.98 -10.19
C ASP A 204 -20.05 1.23 -11.29
N ASP A 205 -20.59 0.10 -10.90
CA ASP A 205 -21.41 -0.80 -11.71
C ASP A 205 -22.89 -0.66 -11.41
N THR A 206 -23.23 0.04 -10.33
CA THR A 206 -24.61 0.16 -9.85
C THR A 206 -25.40 1.25 -10.57
N LEU A 207 -24.71 2.22 -11.18
CA LEU A 207 -25.34 3.36 -11.86
C LEU A 207 -26.18 2.98 -13.08
N THR A 208 -25.82 1.89 -13.77
CA THR A 208 -26.60 1.40 -14.92
C THR A 208 -26.43 -0.12 -15.01
N PRO A 209 -27.40 -0.93 -14.55
CA PRO A 209 -27.33 -2.38 -14.64
C PRO A 209 -27.12 -2.84 -16.08
N GLY A 210 -26.07 -3.63 -16.31
CA GLY A 210 -25.71 -4.18 -17.63
C GLY A 210 -24.90 -3.26 -18.55
N ALA A 211 -24.54 -2.05 -18.12
CA ALA A 211 -23.58 -1.20 -18.80
C ALA A 211 -22.14 -1.53 -18.40
N ALA A 212 -21.16 -1.09 -19.22
CA ALA A 212 -19.77 -1.18 -18.85
C ALA A 212 -19.49 -0.35 -17.58
N PRO A 213 -18.56 -0.80 -16.69
CA PRO A 213 -18.21 -0.07 -15.49
C PRO A 213 -17.80 1.37 -15.81
N GLN A 214 -18.40 2.33 -15.11
CA GLN A 214 -18.12 3.75 -15.33
C GLN A 214 -17.08 4.24 -14.33
N SER A 215 -16.18 5.11 -14.79
CA SER A 215 -15.26 5.80 -13.89
C SER A 215 -16.03 6.81 -13.05
N VAL A 216 -15.93 6.68 -11.74
CA VAL A 216 -16.58 7.55 -10.76
C VAL A 216 -15.58 8.05 -9.76
N PHE A 217 -15.99 9.02 -8.95
CA PHE A 217 -15.15 9.62 -7.92
C PHE A 217 -15.89 9.63 -6.59
N TYR A 218 -15.14 9.40 -5.53
CA TYR A 218 -15.65 9.42 -4.15
C TYR A 218 -14.88 10.46 -3.35
N LEU A 219 -15.60 11.25 -2.55
CA LEU A 219 -15.01 12.07 -1.52
C LEU A 219 -14.95 11.24 -0.24
N VAL A 220 -13.74 10.94 0.20
CA VAL A 220 -13.48 10.09 1.37
C VAL A 220 -12.66 10.83 2.40
N ARG A 221 -12.70 10.36 3.64
CA ARG A 221 -11.76 10.82 4.67
C ARG A 221 -10.34 10.45 4.28
N ARG A 222 -9.40 11.38 4.44
CA ARG A 222 -7.99 11.14 4.13
C ARG A 222 -7.39 10.07 5.03
N VAL A 223 -7.72 10.07 6.31
CA VAL A 223 -7.27 9.06 7.27
C VAL A 223 -8.04 7.77 7.05
N ALA A 224 -7.31 6.70 6.79
CA ALA A 224 -7.88 5.38 6.66
C ALA A 224 -8.33 4.84 8.01
N ALA A 225 -9.54 4.29 8.05
CA ALA A 225 -10.06 3.56 9.21
C ALA A 225 -9.25 2.29 9.49
N ILE A 226 -8.92 1.57 8.43
CA ILE A 226 -8.14 0.34 8.41
C ILE A 226 -7.15 0.42 7.25
N THR A 227 -5.98 -0.16 7.45
CA THR A 227 -4.94 -0.29 6.43
C THR A 227 -4.51 -1.74 6.27
N GLY A 228 -3.73 -2.04 5.25
CA GLY A 228 -3.14 -3.37 5.04
C GLY A 228 -2.30 -3.90 6.23
N ARG A 229 -1.80 -3.02 7.11
CA ARG A 229 -1.08 -3.40 8.34
C ARG A 229 -1.99 -4.01 9.41
N ASP A 230 -3.27 -3.70 9.36
CA ASP A 230 -4.30 -4.21 10.27
C ASP A 230 -4.80 -5.60 9.85
N LEU A 231 -4.37 -6.11 8.68
CA LEU A 231 -4.70 -7.45 8.20
C LEU A 231 -3.89 -8.53 8.92
N ARG A 232 -4.54 -9.64 9.23
CA ARG A 232 -3.92 -10.88 9.65
C ARG A 232 -3.74 -11.85 8.48
N THR A 233 -4.73 -11.95 7.60
CA THR A 233 -4.69 -12.79 6.39
C THR A 233 -5.75 -12.35 5.39
N ALA A 234 -5.56 -12.78 4.13
CA ALA A 234 -6.54 -12.61 3.06
C ALA A 234 -6.53 -13.85 2.15
N ARG A 235 -7.67 -14.16 1.52
CA ARG A 235 -7.82 -15.29 0.60
C ARG A 235 -8.93 -15.04 -0.41
N SER A 236 -8.80 -15.61 -1.59
CA SER A 236 -9.89 -15.62 -2.56
C SER A 236 -11.07 -16.46 -2.04
N THR A 237 -12.28 -16.03 -2.35
CA THR A 237 -13.55 -16.65 -1.99
C THR A 237 -14.59 -16.34 -3.06
N LEU A 238 -15.82 -16.76 -2.84
CA LEU A 238 -16.97 -16.32 -3.62
C LEU A 238 -17.88 -15.46 -2.75
N ASP A 239 -18.54 -14.49 -3.36
CA ASP A 239 -19.56 -13.69 -2.70
C ASP A 239 -20.92 -14.41 -2.66
N GLU A 240 -21.95 -13.72 -2.22
CA GLU A 240 -23.33 -14.25 -2.12
C GLU A 240 -23.99 -14.53 -3.48
N TYR A 241 -23.46 -13.91 -4.54
CA TYR A 241 -23.88 -14.08 -5.92
C TYR A 241 -22.99 -15.06 -6.68
N ASN A 242 -22.12 -15.80 -5.96
CA ASN A 242 -21.16 -16.75 -6.54
C ASN A 242 -20.13 -16.10 -7.47
N GLN A 243 -19.83 -14.81 -7.24
CA GLN A 243 -18.79 -14.07 -7.97
C GLN A 243 -17.47 -14.11 -7.19
N PRO A 244 -16.32 -14.06 -7.89
CA PRO A 244 -15.02 -14.02 -7.24
C PRO A 244 -14.87 -12.80 -6.33
N ALA A 245 -14.40 -13.02 -5.12
CA ALA A 245 -14.21 -12.01 -4.09
C ALA A 245 -12.97 -12.33 -3.25
N VAL A 246 -12.54 -11.41 -2.41
CA VAL A 246 -11.45 -11.64 -1.45
C VAL A 246 -11.94 -11.42 -0.04
N SER A 247 -11.92 -12.45 0.80
CA SER A 247 -12.14 -12.31 2.24
C SER A 247 -10.85 -11.94 2.94
N PHE A 248 -10.94 -11.11 3.96
CA PHE A 248 -9.83 -10.77 4.83
C PHE A 248 -10.20 -10.88 6.30
N LEU A 249 -9.21 -11.18 7.13
CA LEU A 249 -9.33 -11.17 8.59
C LEU A 249 -8.38 -10.11 9.14
N LEU A 250 -8.85 -9.35 10.11
CA LEU A 250 -8.07 -8.33 10.81
C LEU A 250 -7.30 -8.95 11.98
N ASN A 251 -6.19 -8.30 12.34
CA ASN A 251 -5.51 -8.57 13.61
C ASN A 251 -6.29 -7.95 14.78
N GLY A 252 -5.86 -8.21 16.02
CA GLY A 252 -6.60 -7.75 17.20
C GLY A 252 -6.75 -6.24 17.32
N ASP A 253 -5.76 -5.46 16.85
CA ASP A 253 -5.81 -4.00 16.86
C ASP A 253 -6.75 -3.47 15.77
N GLY A 254 -6.63 -4.02 14.56
CA GLY A 254 -7.52 -3.74 13.45
C GLY A 254 -8.98 -4.06 13.77
N ALA A 255 -9.25 -5.22 14.39
CA ALA A 255 -10.58 -5.62 14.81
C ALA A 255 -11.22 -4.64 15.80
N ARG A 256 -10.45 -4.15 16.77
CA ARG A 256 -10.95 -3.13 17.72
C ARG A 256 -11.25 -1.80 17.03
N LYS A 257 -10.33 -1.31 16.19
CA LYS A 257 -10.55 -0.07 15.41
C LYS A 257 -11.77 -0.20 14.52
N PHE A 258 -11.88 -1.30 13.78
CA PHE A 258 -12.94 -1.54 12.83
C PHE A 258 -14.31 -1.66 13.50
N GLY A 259 -14.37 -2.39 14.62
CA GLY A 259 -15.57 -2.49 15.43
C GLY A 259 -16.07 -1.15 15.97
N ASN A 260 -15.15 -0.27 16.39
CA ASN A 260 -15.50 1.07 16.87
C ASN A 260 -15.99 1.97 15.73
N ILE A 261 -15.29 1.99 14.60
CA ILE A 261 -15.63 2.84 13.46
C ILE A 261 -16.95 2.39 12.83
N THR A 262 -17.14 1.09 12.61
CA THR A 262 -18.37 0.59 12.00
C THR A 262 -19.59 0.80 12.90
N SER A 263 -19.46 0.62 14.23
CA SER A 263 -20.56 0.88 15.17
C SER A 263 -21.01 2.35 15.20
N GLN A 264 -20.11 3.30 14.97
CA GLN A 264 -20.39 4.74 14.95
C GLN A 264 -20.88 5.25 13.59
N ASN A 265 -20.77 4.46 12.53
CA ASN A 265 -21.03 4.87 11.16
C ASN A 265 -22.00 3.93 10.43
N ILE A 266 -22.92 3.31 11.15
CA ILE A 266 -23.98 2.46 10.56
C ILE A 266 -24.82 3.31 9.58
N GLY A 267 -25.12 2.76 8.42
CA GLY A 267 -25.83 3.44 7.33
C GLY A 267 -24.94 4.29 6.41
N ARG A 268 -23.66 4.47 6.72
CA ARG A 268 -22.68 5.14 5.85
C ARG A 268 -21.93 4.16 4.97
N GLN A 269 -21.38 4.63 3.87
CA GLN A 269 -20.53 3.82 3.00
C GLN A 269 -19.08 3.79 3.48
N LEU A 270 -18.45 2.63 3.30
CA LEU A 270 -17.04 2.41 3.57
C LEU A 270 -16.35 2.03 2.25
N ALA A 271 -15.53 2.94 1.72
CA ALA A 271 -14.78 2.68 0.50
C ALA A 271 -13.64 1.69 0.78
N ILE A 272 -13.55 0.65 -0.01
CA ILE A 272 -12.44 -0.28 -0.08
C ILE A 272 -11.52 0.19 -1.20
N ILE A 273 -10.38 0.72 -0.83
CA ILE A 273 -9.41 1.36 -1.73
C ILE A 273 -8.19 0.46 -1.82
N LEU A 274 -7.78 0.16 -3.03
CA LEU A 274 -6.56 -0.56 -3.35
C LEU A 274 -5.72 0.28 -4.31
N ASP A 275 -4.48 0.53 -3.94
CA ASP A 275 -3.53 1.30 -4.76
C ASP A 275 -4.12 2.63 -5.28
N GLY A 276 -4.86 3.33 -4.40
CA GLY A 276 -5.46 4.63 -4.70
C GLY A 276 -6.73 4.60 -5.56
N ARG A 277 -7.37 3.44 -5.73
CA ARG A 277 -8.66 3.29 -6.45
C ARG A 277 -9.71 2.62 -5.57
N VAL A 278 -10.92 3.13 -5.60
CA VAL A 278 -12.09 2.50 -4.97
C VAL A 278 -12.52 1.31 -5.80
N TYR A 279 -12.49 0.13 -5.21
CA TYR A 279 -13.02 -1.11 -5.80
C TYR A 279 -14.48 -1.33 -5.46
N SER A 280 -14.86 -1.05 -4.23
CA SER A 280 -16.26 -1.08 -3.80
C SER A 280 -16.47 -0.12 -2.63
N ALA A 281 -17.71 0.29 -2.41
CA ALA A 281 -18.09 1.17 -1.31
C ALA A 281 -19.39 0.68 -0.65
N PRO A 282 -19.38 -0.50 0.03
CA PRO A 282 -20.56 -1.05 0.66
C PRO A 282 -21.06 -0.17 1.79
N VAL A 283 -22.38 -0.27 2.08
CA VAL A 283 -22.98 0.36 3.25
C VAL A 283 -22.66 -0.48 4.49
N ILE A 284 -22.33 0.19 5.57
CA ILE A 284 -22.12 -0.44 6.89
C ILE A 284 -23.51 -0.76 7.47
N GLU A 285 -23.92 -2.02 7.43
CA GLU A 285 -25.24 -2.44 7.92
C GLU A 285 -25.26 -2.67 9.45
N SER A 286 -24.13 -3.09 9.99
CA SER A 286 -23.97 -3.39 11.41
C SER A 286 -22.52 -3.23 11.84
N ARG A 287 -22.28 -3.33 13.15
CA ARG A 287 -20.91 -3.42 13.67
C ARG A 287 -20.20 -4.65 13.09
N ILE A 288 -19.06 -4.40 12.43
CA ILE A 288 -18.19 -5.45 11.89
C ILE A 288 -17.01 -5.62 12.84
N THR A 289 -16.69 -6.85 13.22
CA THR A 289 -15.62 -7.10 14.20
C THR A 289 -14.27 -7.30 13.54
N ASP A 290 -14.06 -8.44 12.89
CA ASP A 290 -12.71 -8.86 12.47
C ASP A 290 -12.65 -9.42 11.06
N GLU A 291 -13.77 -9.61 10.38
CA GLU A 291 -13.83 -10.14 9.02
C GLU A 291 -14.48 -9.15 8.06
N GLY A 292 -13.94 -9.04 6.85
CA GLY A 292 -14.52 -8.28 5.75
C GLY A 292 -14.33 -9.00 4.43
N ARG A 293 -15.06 -8.51 3.42
CA ARG A 293 -14.99 -9.03 2.05
C ARG A 293 -14.81 -7.87 1.07
N ILE A 294 -13.89 -8.05 0.14
CA ILE A 294 -13.70 -7.16 -0.99
C ILE A 294 -14.45 -7.79 -2.15
N THR A 295 -15.50 -7.12 -2.60
CA THR A 295 -16.29 -7.49 -3.78
C THR A 295 -16.00 -6.54 -4.91
N GLY A 296 -16.18 -6.96 -6.14
CA GLY A 296 -15.93 -6.17 -7.35
C GLY A 296 -15.91 -7.08 -8.58
N TYR A 297 -15.61 -6.51 -9.72
CA TYR A 297 -15.45 -7.28 -10.96
C TYR A 297 -14.08 -7.95 -10.99
N PHE A 298 -13.96 -9.08 -10.32
CA PHE A 298 -12.77 -9.90 -10.36
C PHE A 298 -13.00 -11.15 -11.19
N SER A 299 -12.05 -11.50 -12.04
CA SER A 299 -11.88 -12.88 -12.47
C SER A 299 -11.40 -13.73 -11.28
N GLN A 300 -11.53 -15.04 -11.38
CA GLN A 300 -11.03 -15.95 -10.33
C GLN A 300 -9.52 -15.80 -10.11
N GLU A 301 -8.78 -15.53 -11.18
CA GLU A 301 -7.33 -15.33 -11.13
C GLU A 301 -6.98 -14.01 -10.43
N GLU A 302 -7.64 -12.90 -10.78
CA GLU A 302 -7.43 -11.61 -10.13
C GLU A 302 -7.77 -11.65 -8.63
N ALA A 303 -8.85 -12.33 -8.23
CA ALA A 303 -9.20 -12.51 -6.83
C ALA A 303 -8.14 -13.36 -6.08
N ALA A 304 -7.59 -14.39 -6.74
CA ALA A 304 -6.52 -15.20 -6.17
C ALA A 304 -5.23 -14.40 -6.00
N ASP A 305 -4.84 -13.62 -7.01
CA ASP A 305 -3.65 -12.77 -6.98
C ASP A 305 -3.77 -11.64 -5.95
N LEU A 306 -4.94 -10.99 -5.86
CA LEU A 306 -5.20 -9.99 -4.84
C LEU A 306 -5.14 -10.60 -3.43
N GLY A 307 -5.74 -11.77 -3.22
CA GLY A 307 -5.66 -12.49 -1.95
C GLY A 307 -4.21 -12.84 -1.56
N LEU A 308 -3.39 -13.27 -2.55
CA LEU A 308 -1.97 -13.53 -2.37
C LEU A 308 -1.21 -12.26 -1.96
N VAL A 309 -1.42 -11.18 -2.71
CA VAL A 309 -0.71 -9.90 -2.51
C VAL A 309 -1.05 -9.29 -1.15
N LEU A 310 -2.33 -9.28 -0.76
CA LEU A 310 -2.77 -8.80 0.55
C LEU A 310 -2.23 -9.65 1.70
N ARG A 311 -2.19 -10.98 1.56
CA ARG A 311 -1.62 -11.90 2.56
C ARG A 311 -0.12 -11.72 2.71
N SER A 312 0.59 -11.49 1.62
CA SER A 312 2.04 -11.25 1.62
C SER A 312 2.43 -9.92 2.24
N GLY A 313 1.50 -8.98 2.30
CA GLY A 313 1.66 -7.65 2.85
C GLY A 313 1.98 -6.57 1.82
N ALA A 314 1.72 -5.33 2.24
CA ALA A 314 1.98 -4.15 1.43
C ALA A 314 3.49 -3.89 1.28
N LEU A 315 3.87 -3.36 0.13
CA LEU A 315 5.19 -2.77 -0.07
C LEU A 315 5.24 -1.40 0.64
N PRO A 316 6.33 -1.10 1.32
CA PRO A 316 6.51 0.19 2.01
C PRO A 316 6.76 1.35 1.04
N ALA A 317 7.11 1.04 -0.20
CA ALA A 317 7.43 1.98 -1.26
C ALA A 317 7.19 1.33 -2.62
N SER A 318 7.02 2.11 -3.66
CA SER A 318 6.89 1.61 -5.03
C SER A 318 8.21 1.02 -5.55
N LEU A 319 8.10 0.13 -6.53
CA LEU A 319 9.23 -0.53 -7.17
C LEU A 319 9.37 -0.08 -8.62
N THR A 320 10.61 0.19 -9.04
CA THR A 320 10.95 0.51 -10.43
C THR A 320 11.86 -0.58 -11.00
N TYR A 321 11.54 -1.09 -12.18
CA TYR A 321 12.41 -2.03 -12.89
C TYR A 321 13.62 -1.30 -13.47
N LEU A 322 14.81 -1.75 -13.09
CA LEU A 322 16.08 -1.24 -13.65
C LEU A 322 16.58 -2.15 -14.77
N GLU A 323 16.44 -3.45 -14.58
CA GLU A 323 16.89 -4.46 -15.53
C GLU A 323 15.88 -5.61 -15.57
N GLU A 324 15.66 -6.14 -16.77
CA GLU A 324 14.88 -7.35 -16.99
C GLU A 324 15.56 -8.17 -18.08
N ARG A 325 15.84 -9.44 -17.78
CA ARG A 325 16.33 -10.41 -18.76
C ARG A 325 15.48 -11.67 -18.68
N ARG A 326 14.95 -12.09 -19.83
CA ARG A 326 14.29 -13.37 -19.98
C ARG A 326 15.27 -14.40 -20.50
N VAL A 327 15.40 -15.52 -19.81
CA VAL A 327 16.25 -16.62 -20.22
C VAL A 327 15.35 -17.75 -20.74
N GLY A 328 15.50 -18.08 -22.01
CA GLY A 328 14.77 -19.20 -22.60
C GLY A 328 15.34 -20.55 -22.15
N PRO A 329 14.54 -21.62 -22.10
CA PRO A 329 14.97 -22.95 -21.66
C PRO A 329 15.88 -23.68 -22.66
N THR A 330 16.19 -23.07 -23.81
CA THR A 330 16.90 -23.74 -24.94
C THR A 330 18.36 -24.05 -24.65
N LEU A 331 19.07 -23.21 -23.87
CA LEU A 331 20.46 -23.45 -23.48
C LEU A 331 20.61 -24.61 -22.47
N GLY A 332 19.56 -24.84 -21.65
CA GLY A 332 19.58 -25.89 -20.64
C GLY A 332 19.33 -27.28 -21.19
N ALA A 333 18.45 -27.41 -22.17
CA ALA A 333 18.10 -28.72 -22.75
C ALA A 333 19.29 -29.37 -23.48
N ASP A 334 20.09 -28.57 -24.15
CA ASP A 334 21.28 -29.10 -24.88
C ASP A 334 22.42 -29.46 -23.92
N SER A 335 22.64 -28.65 -22.87
CA SER A 335 23.67 -28.94 -21.84
C SER A 335 23.31 -30.14 -20.96
N VAL A 336 22.04 -30.31 -20.61
CA VAL A 336 21.55 -31.48 -19.86
C VAL A 336 21.63 -32.76 -20.72
N ARG A 337 21.26 -32.68 -22.01
CA ARG A 337 21.44 -33.82 -22.95
C ARG A 337 22.91 -34.22 -23.11
N ALA A 338 23.80 -33.23 -23.26
CA ALA A 338 25.24 -33.52 -23.37
C ALA A 338 25.83 -34.15 -22.10
N GLY A 339 25.37 -33.68 -20.90
CA GLY A 339 25.81 -34.22 -19.61
C GLY A 339 25.25 -35.61 -19.24
N ILE A 340 24.10 -36.01 -19.80
CA ILE A 340 23.53 -37.35 -19.59
C ILE A 340 24.17 -38.36 -20.55
N LEU A 341 24.72 -37.95 -21.69
CA LEU A 341 25.37 -38.77 -22.68
C LEU A 341 26.89 -38.95 -22.45
N ALA A 342 27.48 -38.22 -21.51
CA ALA A 342 28.87 -38.37 -21.07
C ALA A 342 28.95 -39.23 -19.83
#